data_d78dbe6966a30d1c95e844b532fda9ea
#
_entry.id   d78dbe6966a30d1c95e844b532fda9ea
#
_cell.length_a   1.000
_cell.length_b   1.000
_cell.length_c   1.000
_cell.angle_alpha   90.00
_cell.angle_beta   90.00
_cell.angle_gamma   90.00
#
_symmetry.space_group_name_H-M   'P 1'
#
loop_
_entity.id
_entity.type
_entity.pdbx_description
1 polymer ?
#
loop_
_entity_poly.entity_id
_entity_poly.type
_entity_poly.pdbx_seq_one_letter_code
_entity_poly.pdbx_strand_id
1 'polypeptide(L)'
;PLFRLYPGRVLGTDPTTDLAVVKIDTKEDLPVAEFGDSDSLMVGEPAIAIGNPLGLEFRGSVTTGAISALNRSVEVGGRNFKLIQTDAAINPGNSGGALVNADGQVIGINSAKVAVSGVEGIGFAIPINEAKPILEALAKNGRVARPFLGASLIDEETAQRLGFGLDLRGGLFVAKLVAGGPAYQGGIRPNDIILKFNGKAVKTVAALRDALNACKVGDTVSVTILRGDDEVDKSVTLTEIPRTNS
;
A
#
# COMPACT_ATOMS: atom_id res chain seq x y z
N PRO A 1 -34.25 17.17 -6.46
CA PRO A 1 -33.13 17.71 -7.22
C PRO A 1 -32.24 16.56 -7.70
N LEU A 2 -31.83 16.64 -8.97
CA LEU A 2 -30.95 15.64 -9.61
C LEU A 2 -29.53 15.60 -9.02
N PHE A 3 -29.21 16.56 -8.14
CA PHE A 3 -27.89 16.74 -7.52
C PHE A 3 -28.03 17.17 -6.07
N ARG A 4 -27.30 16.49 -5.20
CA ARG A 4 -27.03 16.93 -3.85
C ARG A 4 -25.54 17.13 -3.72
N LEU A 5 -25.13 18.35 -3.41
CA LEU A 5 -23.76 18.71 -3.10
C LEU A 5 -23.66 18.87 -1.58
N TYR A 6 -22.70 18.15 -1.00
CA TYR A 6 -22.40 18.27 0.42
C TYR A 6 -20.98 18.78 0.60
N PRO A 7 -20.72 19.66 1.58
CA PRO A 7 -19.35 19.96 1.98
C PRO A 7 -18.65 18.67 2.42
N GLY A 8 -17.45 18.43 1.86
CA GLY A 8 -16.64 17.29 2.22
C GLY A 8 -15.32 17.73 2.84
N ARG A 9 -14.82 17.00 3.81
CA ARG A 9 -13.48 17.18 4.38
C ARG A 9 -12.71 15.87 4.36
N VAL A 10 -11.44 15.95 4.00
CA VAL A 10 -10.54 14.80 4.06
C VAL A 10 -10.20 14.53 5.52
N LEU A 11 -10.49 13.33 6.02
CA LEU A 11 -10.11 12.90 7.36
C LEU A 11 -8.67 12.42 7.41
N GLY A 12 -8.21 11.77 6.35
CA GLY A 12 -6.85 11.28 6.24
C GLY A 12 -6.57 10.69 4.86
N THR A 13 -5.28 10.60 4.54
CA THR A 13 -4.78 10.02 3.30
C THR A 13 -3.64 9.06 3.57
N ASP A 14 -3.52 8.03 2.77
CA ASP A 14 -2.41 7.11 2.79
C ASP A 14 -1.81 6.94 1.38
N PRO A 15 -0.77 7.71 1.02
CA PRO A 15 -0.12 7.59 -0.28
C PRO A 15 0.51 6.22 -0.54
N THR A 16 0.70 5.40 0.51
CA THR A 16 1.27 4.06 0.38
C THR A 16 0.29 3.10 -0.27
N THR A 17 -0.98 3.18 0.11
CA THR A 17 -2.04 2.30 -0.42
C THR A 17 -2.96 3.00 -1.41
N ASP A 18 -2.73 4.30 -1.68
CA ASP A 18 -3.57 5.12 -2.55
C ASP A 18 -5.02 5.28 -2.04
N LEU A 19 -5.19 5.23 -0.71
CA LEU A 19 -6.49 5.37 -0.06
C LEU A 19 -6.63 6.70 0.66
N ALA A 20 -7.87 7.21 0.68
CA ALA A 20 -8.25 8.39 1.44
C ALA A 20 -9.63 8.18 2.06
N VAL A 21 -9.88 8.85 3.20
CA VAL A 21 -11.21 8.93 3.82
C VAL A 21 -11.70 10.36 3.75
N VAL A 22 -12.86 10.53 3.12
CA VAL A 22 -13.57 11.80 3.04
C VAL A 22 -14.84 11.71 3.86
N LYS A 23 -15.07 12.66 4.76
CA LYS A 23 -16.30 12.81 5.54
C LYS A 23 -17.14 13.92 4.91
N ILE A 24 -18.41 13.61 4.67
CA ILE A 24 -19.42 14.62 4.35
C ILE A 24 -20.25 14.92 5.58
N ASP A 25 -20.57 16.18 5.81
CA ASP A 25 -21.39 16.62 6.93
C ASP A 25 -22.82 16.87 6.42
N THR A 26 -23.73 16.00 6.82
CA THR A 26 -25.15 16.08 6.48
C THR A 26 -26.01 15.65 7.68
N LYS A 27 -27.23 16.19 7.74
CA LYS A 27 -28.26 15.76 8.70
C LYS A 27 -29.19 14.70 8.11
N GLU A 28 -29.00 14.35 6.84
CA GLU A 28 -29.80 13.35 6.16
C GLU A 28 -29.24 11.96 6.42
N ASP A 29 -30.12 10.99 6.62
CA ASP A 29 -29.76 9.57 6.62
C ASP A 29 -29.47 9.16 5.18
N LEU A 30 -28.21 8.85 4.90
CA LEU A 30 -27.77 8.39 3.59
C LEU A 30 -27.74 6.86 3.56
N PRO A 31 -28.12 6.24 2.42
CA PRO A 31 -27.90 4.83 2.24
C PRO A 31 -26.42 4.46 2.39
N VAL A 32 -26.16 3.38 3.10
CA VAL A 32 -24.80 2.88 3.35
C VAL A 32 -24.62 1.55 2.64
N ALA A 33 -23.53 1.40 1.87
CA ALA A 33 -23.16 0.14 1.28
C ALA A 33 -22.49 -0.76 2.34
N GLU A 34 -22.86 -2.03 2.37
CA GLU A 34 -22.24 -3.02 3.24
C GLU A 34 -20.90 -3.48 2.66
N PHE A 35 -19.94 -3.75 3.54
CA PHE A 35 -18.70 -4.40 3.14
C PHE A 35 -18.89 -5.92 3.12
N GLY A 36 -18.50 -6.52 2.00
CA GLY A 36 -18.40 -7.97 1.85
C GLY A 36 -17.10 -8.51 2.46
N ASP A 37 -16.77 -9.73 2.08
CA ASP A 37 -15.54 -10.43 2.46
C ASP A 37 -14.70 -10.74 1.22
N SER A 38 -13.61 -10.00 1.02
CA SER A 38 -12.74 -10.19 -0.14
C SER A 38 -11.85 -11.44 -0.07
N ASP A 39 -11.73 -12.08 1.11
CA ASP A 39 -10.94 -13.30 1.26
C ASP A 39 -11.73 -14.54 0.86
N SER A 40 -13.06 -14.45 0.82
CA SER A 40 -13.95 -15.55 0.41
C SER A 40 -14.24 -15.58 -1.10
N LEU A 41 -13.76 -14.59 -1.87
CA LEU A 41 -14.03 -14.48 -3.30
C LEU A 41 -13.45 -15.65 -4.11
N MET A 42 -14.16 -16.02 -5.17
CA MET A 42 -13.71 -17.01 -6.14
C MET A 42 -13.57 -16.38 -7.54
N VAL A 43 -12.60 -16.88 -8.30
CA VAL A 43 -12.46 -16.52 -9.72
C VAL A 43 -13.69 -16.98 -10.49
N GLY A 44 -14.23 -16.09 -11.34
CA GLY A 44 -15.45 -16.30 -12.10
C GLY A 44 -16.71 -15.72 -11.44
N GLU A 45 -16.66 -15.25 -10.19
CA GLU A 45 -17.79 -14.56 -9.56
C GLU A 45 -18.08 -13.22 -10.25
N PRO A 46 -19.35 -12.78 -10.27
CA PRO A 46 -19.72 -11.46 -10.81
C PRO A 46 -19.01 -10.33 -10.06
N ALA A 47 -18.47 -9.38 -10.82
CA ALA A 47 -17.85 -8.16 -10.32
C ALA A 47 -18.48 -6.94 -11.00
N ILE A 48 -18.99 -6.01 -10.22
CA ILE A 48 -19.71 -4.83 -10.69
C ILE A 48 -18.93 -3.60 -10.21
N ALA A 49 -18.36 -2.84 -11.14
CA ALA A 49 -17.65 -1.62 -10.81
C ALA A 49 -18.58 -0.41 -10.96
N ILE A 50 -18.63 0.42 -9.93
CA ILE A 50 -19.50 1.60 -9.85
C ILE A 50 -18.64 2.85 -9.68
N GLY A 51 -18.92 3.91 -10.44
CA GLY A 51 -18.18 5.16 -10.32
C GLY A 51 -18.65 6.24 -11.30
N ASN A 52 -17.82 7.28 -11.45
CA ASN A 52 -18.08 8.43 -12.33
C ASN A 52 -16.95 8.62 -13.34
N PRO A 53 -16.82 7.72 -14.36
CA PRO A 53 -15.78 7.89 -15.38
C PRO A 53 -16.00 9.20 -16.17
N LEU A 54 -14.90 9.87 -16.51
CA LEU A 54 -14.87 11.02 -17.41
C LEU A 54 -15.66 12.28 -16.96
N GLY A 55 -16.12 12.34 -15.69
CA GLY A 55 -16.76 13.53 -15.13
C GLY A 55 -18.26 13.39 -14.84
N LEU A 56 -18.92 14.53 -14.60
CA LEU A 56 -20.30 14.58 -14.13
C LEU A 56 -21.32 14.07 -15.15
N GLU A 57 -20.98 14.04 -16.43
CA GLU A 57 -21.86 13.60 -17.52
C GLU A 57 -22.09 12.08 -17.50
N PHE A 58 -21.11 11.32 -17.00
CA PHE A 58 -21.14 9.85 -16.92
C PHE A 58 -21.31 9.33 -15.49
N ARG A 59 -21.99 10.09 -14.64
CA ARG A 59 -22.23 9.72 -13.24
C ARG A 59 -23.03 8.45 -13.09
N GLY A 60 -22.64 7.67 -12.07
CA GLY A 60 -23.30 6.42 -11.76
C GLY A 60 -23.12 5.39 -12.87
N SER A 61 -22.03 5.50 -13.63
CA SER A 61 -21.68 4.46 -14.58
C SER A 61 -21.43 3.16 -13.86
N VAL A 62 -22.05 2.11 -14.37
CA VAL A 62 -21.90 0.75 -13.88
C VAL A 62 -21.30 -0.09 -15.00
N THR A 63 -20.20 -0.75 -14.72
CA THR A 63 -19.61 -1.75 -15.62
C THR A 63 -19.61 -3.10 -14.94
N THR A 64 -19.90 -4.16 -15.70
CA THR A 64 -19.99 -5.52 -15.19
C THR A 64 -18.95 -6.41 -15.82
N GLY A 65 -18.47 -7.36 -15.06
CA GLY A 65 -17.53 -8.39 -15.46
C GLY A 65 -17.47 -9.48 -14.40
N ALA A 66 -16.35 -10.15 -14.30
CA ALA A 66 -16.08 -11.20 -13.33
C ALA A 66 -14.76 -10.92 -12.58
N ILE A 67 -14.58 -11.59 -11.46
CA ILE A 67 -13.29 -11.72 -10.79
C ILE A 67 -12.39 -12.58 -11.70
N SER A 68 -11.39 -11.96 -12.32
CA SER A 68 -10.48 -12.64 -13.26
C SER A 68 -9.32 -13.31 -12.54
N ALA A 69 -8.85 -12.74 -11.41
CA ALA A 69 -7.83 -13.32 -10.55
C ALA A 69 -7.85 -12.67 -9.16
N LEU A 70 -7.27 -13.36 -8.19
CA LEU A 70 -7.10 -12.90 -6.82
C LEU A 70 -5.61 -12.82 -6.47
N ASN A 71 -5.28 -11.98 -5.48
CA ASN A 71 -3.92 -11.83 -4.95
C ASN A 71 -2.86 -11.50 -6.03
N ARG A 72 -3.25 -10.74 -7.07
CA ARG A 72 -2.31 -10.30 -8.10
C ARG A 72 -1.32 -9.32 -7.50
N SER A 73 -0.05 -9.73 -7.43
CA SER A 73 1.04 -8.84 -7.06
C SER A 73 1.36 -7.92 -8.24
N VAL A 74 1.07 -6.63 -8.09
CA VAL A 74 1.37 -5.62 -9.12
C VAL A 74 2.28 -4.57 -8.50
N GLU A 75 3.41 -4.34 -9.15
CA GLU A 75 4.34 -3.31 -8.73
C GLU A 75 3.98 -1.96 -9.36
N VAL A 76 3.72 -0.96 -8.51
CA VAL A 76 3.47 0.42 -8.94
C VAL A 76 4.34 1.37 -8.13
N GLY A 77 5.23 2.08 -8.82
CA GLY A 77 6.11 3.06 -8.16
C GLY A 77 7.04 2.46 -7.11
N GLY A 78 7.54 1.25 -7.34
CA GLY A 78 8.41 0.51 -6.41
C GLY A 78 7.66 -0.10 -5.21
N ARG A 79 6.34 -0.29 -5.32
CA ARG A 79 5.49 -0.88 -4.29
C ARG A 79 4.69 -2.03 -4.87
N ASN A 80 4.66 -3.14 -4.15
CA ASN A 80 3.83 -4.29 -4.49
C ASN A 80 2.45 -4.16 -3.83
N PHE A 81 1.41 -4.27 -4.66
CA PHE A 81 0.02 -4.34 -4.22
C PHE A 81 -0.52 -5.74 -4.48
N LYS A 82 -1.27 -6.27 -3.54
CA LYS A 82 -2.09 -7.48 -3.76
C LYS A 82 -3.48 -7.02 -4.15
N LEU A 83 -3.88 -7.28 -5.38
CA LEU A 83 -5.09 -6.72 -5.95
C LEU A 83 -6.04 -7.82 -6.42
N ILE A 84 -7.34 -7.50 -6.43
CA ILE A 84 -8.36 -8.22 -7.18
C ILE A 84 -8.22 -7.78 -8.63
N GLN A 85 -8.13 -8.74 -9.55
CA GLN A 85 -8.22 -8.48 -10.99
C GLN A 85 -9.64 -8.75 -11.48
N THR A 86 -10.16 -7.89 -12.33
CA THR A 86 -11.48 -8.02 -12.97
C THR A 86 -11.41 -7.59 -14.43
N ASP A 87 -12.29 -8.12 -15.26
CA ASP A 87 -12.51 -7.66 -16.63
C ASP A 87 -13.65 -6.62 -16.73
N ALA A 88 -14.32 -6.31 -15.63
CA ALA A 88 -15.16 -5.12 -15.53
C ALA A 88 -14.31 -3.88 -15.87
N ALA A 89 -14.78 -3.02 -16.77
CA ALA A 89 -14.01 -1.87 -17.24
C ALA A 89 -13.70 -0.89 -16.09
N ILE A 90 -12.42 -0.78 -15.75
CA ILE A 90 -11.90 0.20 -14.79
C ILE A 90 -11.17 1.29 -15.58
N ASN A 91 -11.67 2.51 -15.50
CA ASN A 91 -11.16 3.66 -16.23
C ASN A 91 -10.95 4.87 -15.30
N PRO A 92 -10.18 5.88 -15.70
CA PRO A 92 -10.12 7.15 -14.98
C PRO A 92 -11.54 7.69 -14.74
N GLY A 93 -11.87 7.90 -13.44
CA GLY A 93 -13.17 8.40 -12.98
C GLY A 93 -14.01 7.37 -12.23
N ASN A 94 -13.88 6.04 -12.46
CA ASN A 94 -14.42 5.05 -11.52
C ASN A 94 -13.38 4.57 -10.48
N SER A 95 -12.13 5.01 -10.59
CA SER A 95 -11.10 4.85 -9.56
C SER A 95 -11.53 5.52 -8.26
N GLY A 96 -11.41 4.80 -7.13
CA GLY A 96 -11.96 5.20 -5.82
C GLY A 96 -13.43 4.82 -5.63
N GLY A 97 -14.14 4.41 -6.69
CA GLY A 97 -15.47 3.82 -6.61
C GLY A 97 -15.46 2.38 -6.11
N ALA A 98 -16.65 1.83 -5.89
CA ALA A 98 -16.80 0.48 -5.36
C ALA A 98 -16.69 -0.59 -6.46
N LEU A 99 -16.04 -1.70 -6.13
CA LEU A 99 -16.26 -3.00 -6.76
C LEU A 99 -17.21 -3.78 -5.85
N VAL A 100 -18.36 -4.19 -6.37
CA VAL A 100 -19.37 -4.92 -5.59
C VAL A 100 -19.63 -6.31 -6.17
N ASN A 101 -20.06 -7.23 -5.32
CA ASN A 101 -20.50 -8.57 -5.70
C ASN A 101 -21.97 -8.57 -6.16
N ALA A 102 -22.51 -9.75 -6.48
CA ALA A 102 -23.92 -9.91 -6.89
C ALA A 102 -24.94 -9.55 -5.80
N ASP A 103 -24.55 -9.57 -4.53
CA ASP A 103 -25.38 -9.21 -3.38
C ASP A 103 -25.34 -7.69 -3.08
N GLY A 104 -24.59 -6.92 -3.87
CA GLY A 104 -24.42 -5.47 -3.68
C GLY A 104 -23.44 -5.09 -2.57
N GLN A 105 -22.67 -6.05 -2.04
CA GLN A 105 -21.66 -5.79 -1.02
C GLN A 105 -20.36 -5.33 -1.65
N VAL A 106 -19.68 -4.35 -1.03
CA VAL A 106 -18.39 -3.84 -1.48
C VAL A 106 -17.29 -4.86 -1.16
N ILE A 107 -16.69 -5.42 -2.21
CA ILE A 107 -15.60 -6.39 -2.14
C ILE A 107 -14.24 -5.77 -2.44
N GLY A 108 -14.21 -4.56 -3.02
CA GLY A 108 -12.98 -3.85 -3.31
C GLY A 108 -13.21 -2.38 -3.63
N ILE A 109 -12.10 -1.63 -3.72
CA ILE A 109 -12.05 -0.24 -4.15
C ILE A 109 -11.32 -0.19 -5.49
N ASN A 110 -12.00 0.29 -6.55
CA ASN A 110 -11.45 0.35 -7.90
C ASN A 110 -10.18 1.21 -7.94
N SER A 111 -9.15 0.77 -8.66
CA SER A 111 -7.90 1.51 -8.82
C SER A 111 -7.47 1.56 -10.29
N ALA A 112 -7.59 2.74 -10.91
CA ALA A 112 -7.10 2.98 -12.25
C ALA A 112 -5.59 3.28 -12.30
N LYS A 113 -4.92 3.46 -11.15
CA LYS A 113 -3.48 3.74 -11.08
C LYS A 113 -2.62 2.58 -11.55
N VAL A 114 -3.18 1.39 -11.53
CA VAL A 114 -2.55 0.13 -11.91
C VAL A 114 -2.87 -0.27 -13.36
N ALA A 115 -3.65 0.55 -14.07
CA ALA A 115 -4.03 0.27 -15.45
C ALA A 115 -2.79 0.19 -16.34
N VAL A 116 -2.64 -0.93 -17.05
CA VAL A 116 -1.60 -1.09 -18.07
C VAL A 116 -2.06 -0.36 -19.32
N SER A 117 -1.37 0.71 -19.71
CA SER A 117 -1.73 1.48 -20.88
C SER A 117 -1.76 0.60 -22.14
N GLY A 118 -2.87 0.63 -22.87
CA GLY A 118 -3.05 -0.13 -24.10
C GLY A 118 -3.50 -1.59 -23.92
N VAL A 119 -3.84 -2.02 -22.71
CA VAL A 119 -4.42 -3.34 -22.43
C VAL A 119 -5.86 -3.16 -21.98
N GLU A 120 -6.80 -3.71 -22.74
CA GLU A 120 -8.22 -3.76 -22.38
C GLU A 120 -8.56 -5.06 -21.62
N GLY A 121 -9.61 -5.03 -20.79
CA GLY A 121 -10.09 -6.20 -20.06
C GLY A 121 -9.24 -6.58 -18.83
N ILE A 122 -8.33 -5.70 -18.39
CA ILE A 122 -7.58 -5.87 -17.14
C ILE A 122 -7.82 -4.67 -16.24
N GLY A 123 -8.72 -4.81 -15.29
CA GLY A 123 -8.99 -3.86 -14.23
C GLY A 123 -8.51 -4.38 -12.88
N PHE A 124 -8.25 -3.47 -11.94
CA PHE A 124 -7.79 -3.82 -10.60
C PHE A 124 -8.59 -3.11 -9.51
N ALA A 125 -8.76 -3.79 -8.38
CA ALA A 125 -9.33 -3.20 -7.17
C ALA A 125 -8.54 -3.62 -5.93
N ILE A 126 -8.47 -2.71 -4.95
CA ILE A 126 -7.88 -2.98 -3.65
C ILE A 126 -8.89 -3.82 -2.86
N PRO A 127 -8.50 -5.02 -2.34
CA PRO A 127 -9.41 -5.87 -1.57
C PRO A 127 -9.96 -5.15 -0.34
N ILE A 128 -11.26 -5.30 -0.08
CA ILE A 128 -11.92 -4.57 1.01
C ILE A 128 -11.38 -4.98 2.39
N ASN A 129 -10.99 -6.24 2.59
CA ASN A 129 -10.42 -6.69 3.86
C ASN A 129 -9.05 -6.06 4.14
N GLU A 130 -8.25 -5.78 3.11
CA GLU A 130 -7.01 -5.02 3.25
C GLU A 130 -7.27 -3.52 3.45
N ALA A 131 -8.30 -2.97 2.82
CA ALA A 131 -8.65 -1.55 2.94
C ALA A 131 -9.24 -1.20 4.31
N LYS A 132 -10.09 -2.05 4.90
CA LYS A 132 -10.79 -1.80 6.18
C LYS A 132 -9.89 -1.24 7.29
N PRO A 133 -8.82 -1.92 7.72
CA PRO A 133 -7.98 -1.44 8.82
C PRO A 133 -7.29 -0.10 8.49
N ILE A 134 -7.01 0.15 7.23
CA ILE A 134 -6.43 1.41 6.75
C ILE A 134 -7.47 2.53 6.84
N LEU A 135 -8.68 2.29 6.35
CA LEU A 135 -9.79 3.26 6.40
C LEU A 135 -10.16 3.62 7.84
N GLU A 136 -10.20 2.63 8.75
CA GLU A 136 -10.43 2.85 10.18
C GLU A 136 -9.33 3.71 10.82
N ALA A 137 -8.06 3.44 10.50
CA ALA A 137 -6.93 4.23 10.98
C ALA A 137 -6.98 5.67 10.45
N LEU A 138 -7.31 5.86 9.16
CA LEU A 138 -7.46 7.17 8.55
C LEU A 138 -8.64 7.94 9.16
N ALA A 139 -9.78 7.29 9.37
CA ALA A 139 -10.96 7.92 9.97
C ALA A 139 -10.71 8.35 11.43
N LYS A 140 -10.02 7.52 12.21
CA LYS A 140 -9.77 7.74 13.64
C LYS A 140 -8.60 8.67 13.90
N ASN A 141 -7.49 8.47 13.19
CA ASN A 141 -6.20 9.10 13.49
C ASN A 141 -5.71 10.06 12.39
N GLY A 142 -6.41 10.13 11.26
CA GLY A 142 -6.01 10.91 10.10
C GLY A 142 -4.84 10.30 9.30
N ARG A 143 -4.31 9.17 9.73
CA ARG A 143 -3.14 8.52 9.15
C ARG A 143 -3.03 7.04 9.52
N VAL A 144 -2.21 6.32 8.76
CA VAL A 144 -1.78 4.96 9.08
C VAL A 144 -0.41 5.01 9.75
N ALA A 145 -0.33 4.61 11.01
CA ALA A 145 0.95 4.49 11.70
C ALA A 145 1.72 3.28 11.13
N ARG A 146 2.91 3.53 10.57
CA ARG A 146 3.78 2.48 10.04
C ARG A 146 5.12 2.47 10.75
N PRO A 147 5.63 1.27 11.05
CA PRO A 147 6.95 1.13 11.64
C PRO A 147 8.02 1.63 10.64
N PHE A 148 8.97 2.35 11.17
CA PHE A 148 10.01 3.03 10.43
C PHE A 148 11.39 2.64 10.95
N LEU A 149 12.29 2.26 10.04
CA LEU A 149 13.68 1.93 10.37
C LEU A 149 14.61 3.16 10.30
N GLY A 150 14.31 4.08 9.40
CA GLY A 150 15.12 5.31 9.25
C GLY A 150 16.39 5.13 8.43
N ALA A 151 16.38 4.25 7.45
CA ALA A 151 17.50 3.98 6.56
C ALA A 151 17.10 4.08 5.09
N SER A 152 17.97 4.65 4.26
CA SER A 152 17.92 4.53 2.80
C SER A 152 18.81 3.36 2.39
N LEU A 153 18.24 2.40 1.69
CA LEU A 153 18.88 1.13 1.41
C LEU A 153 18.99 0.89 -0.10
N ILE A 154 20.03 0.19 -0.50
CA ILE A 154 20.30 -0.22 -1.87
C ILE A 154 20.46 -1.74 -1.88
N ASP A 155 19.67 -2.42 -2.71
CA ASP A 155 19.80 -3.85 -3.00
C ASP A 155 20.64 -4.09 -4.25
N GLU A 156 20.90 -5.36 -4.55
CA GLU A 156 21.75 -5.78 -5.67
C GLU A 156 21.22 -5.26 -7.03
N GLU A 157 19.92 -5.36 -7.25
CA GLU A 157 19.28 -4.88 -8.48
C GLU A 157 19.44 -3.37 -8.66
N THR A 158 19.20 -2.62 -7.59
CA THR A 158 19.37 -1.16 -7.58
C THR A 158 20.83 -0.77 -7.76
N ALA A 159 21.76 -1.47 -7.11
CA ALA A 159 23.20 -1.24 -7.24
C ALA A 159 23.67 -1.44 -8.69
N GLN A 160 23.25 -2.53 -9.32
CA GLN A 160 23.56 -2.83 -10.73
C GLN A 160 22.99 -1.77 -11.68
N ARG A 161 21.73 -1.38 -11.49
CA ARG A 161 21.06 -0.35 -12.30
C ARG A 161 21.75 1.01 -12.20
N LEU A 162 22.31 1.35 -11.03
CA LEU A 162 23.05 2.60 -10.80
C LEU A 162 24.52 2.52 -11.15
N GLY A 163 25.04 1.35 -11.56
CA GLY A 163 26.43 1.15 -11.92
C GLY A 163 27.37 1.12 -10.68
N PHE A 164 26.85 0.84 -9.50
CA PHE A 164 27.67 0.69 -8.30
C PHE A 164 28.25 -0.73 -8.23
N GLY A 165 29.57 -0.85 -8.24
CA GLY A 165 30.28 -2.11 -8.03
C GLY A 165 30.37 -2.48 -6.53
N LEU A 166 29.22 -2.67 -5.88
CA LEU A 166 29.14 -3.02 -4.45
C LEU A 166 29.04 -4.54 -4.29
N ASP A 167 29.89 -5.13 -3.47
CA ASP A 167 29.70 -6.50 -2.97
C ASP A 167 28.76 -6.47 -1.77
N LEU A 168 27.47 -6.73 -2.00
CA LEU A 168 26.45 -6.70 -0.95
C LEU A 168 26.34 -8.01 -0.16
N ARG A 169 27.10 -9.03 -0.52
CA ARG A 169 27.04 -10.37 0.11
C ARG A 169 25.61 -10.89 0.34
N GLY A 170 24.69 -10.53 -0.58
CA GLY A 170 23.28 -10.89 -0.53
C GLY A 170 22.47 -10.13 0.51
N GLY A 171 22.93 -8.95 0.97
CA GLY A 171 22.24 -8.07 1.89
C GLY A 171 21.86 -6.72 1.28
N LEU A 172 21.56 -5.74 2.13
CA LEU A 172 21.12 -4.38 1.77
C LEU A 172 22.15 -3.36 2.25
N PHE A 173 22.71 -2.60 1.34
CA PHE A 173 23.66 -1.53 1.66
C PHE A 173 22.95 -0.34 2.28
N VAL A 174 23.46 0.14 3.42
CA VAL A 174 22.98 1.34 4.11
C VAL A 174 23.65 2.57 3.50
N ALA A 175 22.96 3.20 2.55
CA ALA A 175 23.46 4.38 1.87
C ALA A 175 23.36 5.64 2.74
N LYS A 176 22.26 5.78 3.49
CA LYS A 176 22.00 6.95 4.33
C LYS A 176 21.10 6.59 5.50
N LEU A 177 21.28 7.27 6.63
CA LEU A 177 20.42 7.19 7.80
C LEU A 177 19.72 8.52 8.08
N VAL A 178 18.53 8.43 8.61
CA VAL A 178 17.85 9.59 9.20
C VAL A 178 18.53 9.91 10.53
N ALA A 179 19.01 11.14 10.68
CA ALA A 179 19.66 11.60 11.90
C ALA A 179 18.70 11.44 13.10
N GLY A 180 19.16 10.79 14.17
CA GLY A 180 18.33 10.48 15.34
C GLY A 180 17.22 9.46 15.08
N GLY A 181 17.15 8.86 13.89
CA GLY A 181 16.17 7.80 13.57
C GLY A 181 16.51 6.46 14.23
N PRO A 182 15.58 5.47 14.16
CA PRO A 182 15.72 4.18 14.83
C PRO A 182 17.01 3.43 14.52
N ALA A 183 17.34 3.27 13.25
CA ALA A 183 18.58 2.59 12.84
C ALA A 183 19.83 3.32 13.35
N TYR A 184 19.84 4.65 13.31
CA TYR A 184 20.94 5.46 13.85
C TYR A 184 21.08 5.25 15.37
N GLN A 185 19.98 5.31 16.12
CA GLN A 185 19.97 5.08 17.58
C GLN A 185 20.36 3.65 17.94
N GLY A 186 19.96 2.67 17.12
CA GLY A 186 20.34 1.26 17.26
C GLY A 186 21.83 0.99 16.89
N GLY A 187 22.59 2.03 16.50
CA GLY A 187 24.02 1.94 16.21
C GLY A 187 24.36 1.35 14.83
N ILE A 188 23.38 1.33 13.91
CA ILE A 188 23.63 1.10 12.48
C ILE A 188 24.33 2.36 11.92
N ARG A 189 25.20 2.19 10.94
CA ARG A 189 25.98 3.26 10.32
C ARG A 189 25.85 3.23 8.80
N PRO A 190 26.06 4.36 8.10
CA PRO A 190 26.28 4.33 6.66
C PRO A 190 27.43 3.37 6.31
N ASN A 191 27.33 2.70 5.18
CA ASN A 191 28.21 1.65 4.67
C ASN A 191 28.11 0.29 5.41
N ASP A 192 27.24 0.12 6.38
CA ASP A 192 26.87 -1.23 6.85
C ASP A 192 26.07 -1.95 5.76
N ILE A 193 26.07 -3.29 5.79
CA ILE A 193 25.19 -4.12 4.97
C ILE A 193 24.24 -4.87 5.91
N ILE A 194 22.93 -4.67 5.76
CA ILE A 194 21.92 -5.41 6.52
C ILE A 194 21.78 -6.78 5.89
N LEU A 195 22.10 -7.84 6.65
CA LEU A 195 21.99 -9.23 6.21
C LEU A 195 20.70 -9.88 6.66
N LYS A 196 20.26 -9.61 7.92
CA LYS A 196 19.07 -10.24 8.51
C LYS A 196 18.23 -9.20 9.27
N PHE A 197 16.92 -9.45 9.29
CA PHE A 197 15.94 -8.71 10.08
C PHE A 197 15.10 -9.72 10.86
N ASN A 198 15.06 -9.62 12.19
CA ASN A 198 14.45 -10.60 13.09
C ASN A 198 14.89 -12.05 12.75
N GLY A 199 16.19 -12.25 12.51
CA GLY A 199 16.79 -13.55 12.20
C GLY A 199 16.53 -14.06 10.77
N LYS A 200 15.72 -13.41 9.97
CA LYS A 200 15.43 -13.78 8.57
C LYS A 200 16.32 -12.98 7.61
N ALA A 201 16.92 -13.66 6.63
CA ALA A 201 17.72 -13.00 5.61
C ALA A 201 16.86 -12.04 4.77
N VAL A 202 17.38 -10.83 4.51
CA VAL A 202 16.73 -9.80 3.69
C VAL A 202 17.66 -9.42 2.53
N LYS A 203 17.30 -9.81 1.31
CA LYS A 203 18.11 -9.62 0.10
C LYS A 203 17.62 -8.47 -0.77
N THR A 204 16.37 -8.03 -0.59
CA THR A 204 15.77 -6.96 -1.36
C THR A 204 15.14 -5.93 -0.44
N VAL A 205 15.06 -4.68 -0.91
CA VAL A 205 14.37 -3.60 -0.18
C VAL A 205 12.89 -3.95 0.01
N ALA A 206 12.28 -4.64 -0.95
CA ALA A 206 10.89 -5.13 -0.84
C ALA A 206 10.74 -6.12 0.31
N ALA A 207 11.61 -7.13 0.42
CA ALA A 207 11.57 -8.13 1.49
C ALA A 207 11.73 -7.50 2.90
N LEU A 208 12.61 -6.51 3.04
CA LEU A 208 12.73 -5.78 4.30
C LEU A 208 11.48 -4.95 4.61
N ARG A 209 10.90 -4.30 3.60
CA ARG A 209 9.65 -3.55 3.76
C ARG A 209 8.50 -4.44 4.23
N ASP A 210 8.36 -5.62 3.64
CA ASP A 210 7.34 -6.60 4.05
C ASP A 210 7.58 -7.07 5.50
N ALA A 211 8.84 -7.32 5.88
CA ALA A 211 9.20 -7.66 7.25
C ALA A 211 8.92 -6.52 8.24
N LEU A 212 9.16 -5.26 7.85
CA LEU A 212 8.81 -4.08 8.64
C LEU A 212 7.30 -3.93 8.79
N ASN A 213 6.53 -4.13 7.70
CA ASN A 213 5.07 -4.02 7.74
C ASN A 213 4.40 -5.06 8.65
N ALA A 214 5.08 -6.19 8.92
CA ALA A 214 4.63 -7.19 9.88
C ALA A 214 4.89 -6.79 11.35
N CYS A 215 5.63 -5.71 11.60
CA CYS A 215 5.92 -5.17 12.93
C CYS A 215 4.94 -4.03 13.29
N LYS A 216 5.00 -3.59 14.55
CA LYS A 216 4.29 -2.41 15.06
C LYS A 216 5.27 -1.29 15.42
N VAL A 217 4.77 -0.07 15.41
CA VAL A 217 5.50 1.07 16.00
C VAL A 217 5.77 0.79 17.47
N GLY A 218 7.02 0.94 17.91
CA GLY A 218 7.48 0.62 19.25
C GLY A 218 8.09 -0.78 19.40
N ASP A 219 7.93 -1.67 18.43
CA ASP A 219 8.58 -2.97 18.48
C ASP A 219 10.10 -2.82 18.43
N THR A 220 10.79 -3.65 19.21
CA THR A 220 12.23 -3.77 19.16
C THR A 220 12.61 -4.99 18.34
N VAL A 221 13.36 -4.77 17.27
CA VAL A 221 13.76 -5.77 16.28
C VAL A 221 15.26 -6.02 16.32
N SER A 222 15.66 -7.26 15.99
CA SER A 222 17.07 -7.59 15.76
C SER A 222 17.43 -7.36 14.30
N VAL A 223 18.55 -6.63 14.08
CA VAL A 223 19.09 -6.39 12.72
C VAL A 223 20.53 -6.88 12.72
N THR A 224 20.82 -7.93 11.95
CA THR A 224 22.19 -8.40 11.73
C THR A 224 22.81 -7.60 10.60
N ILE A 225 23.90 -6.91 10.90
CA ILE A 225 24.67 -6.12 9.93
C ILE A 225 26.04 -6.73 9.70
N LEU A 226 26.59 -6.50 8.51
CA LEU A 226 28.01 -6.67 8.22
C LEU A 226 28.67 -5.30 8.24
N ARG A 227 29.72 -5.15 9.06
CA ARG A 227 30.54 -3.95 9.17
C ARG A 227 32.01 -4.31 8.98
N GLY A 228 32.58 -3.97 7.83
CA GLY A 228 33.80 -4.59 7.36
C GLY A 228 33.60 -6.08 7.11
N ASP A 229 34.31 -6.94 7.81
CA ASP A 229 34.16 -8.39 7.72
C ASP A 229 33.41 -9.02 8.93
N ASP A 230 32.99 -8.17 9.88
CA ASP A 230 32.33 -8.63 11.11
C ASP A 230 30.80 -8.60 11.00
N GLU A 231 30.13 -9.73 11.28
CA GLU A 231 28.69 -9.76 11.52
C GLU A 231 28.39 -9.30 12.95
N VAL A 232 27.51 -8.29 13.06
CA VAL A 232 27.15 -7.70 14.36
C VAL A 232 25.62 -7.59 14.44
N ASP A 233 25.04 -8.06 15.54
CA ASP A 233 23.63 -7.87 15.83
C ASP A 233 23.37 -6.51 16.49
N LYS A 234 22.34 -5.83 16.00
CA LYS A 234 21.87 -4.55 16.51
C LYS A 234 20.41 -4.68 16.95
N SER A 235 20.10 -4.08 18.08
CA SER A 235 18.73 -3.96 18.56
C SER A 235 18.21 -2.57 18.17
N VAL A 236 17.09 -2.54 17.45
CA VAL A 236 16.49 -1.30 16.92
C VAL A 236 15.03 -1.22 17.36
N THR A 237 14.67 -0.16 18.07
CA THR A 237 13.27 0.12 18.41
C THR A 237 12.64 0.96 17.30
N LEU A 238 11.65 0.39 16.62
CA LEU A 238 10.98 1.02 15.49
C LEU A 238 10.13 2.22 15.94
N THR A 239 10.19 3.31 15.22
CA THR A 239 9.34 4.49 15.45
C THR A 239 8.30 4.63 14.35
N GLU A 240 7.42 5.60 14.45
CA GLU A 240 6.56 6.00 13.35
C GLU A 240 7.35 6.80 12.30
N ILE A 241 6.99 6.68 11.04
CA ILE A 241 7.54 7.53 9.97
C ILE A 241 7.37 9.01 10.34
N PRO A 242 8.45 9.81 10.37
CA PRO A 242 8.36 11.23 10.66
C PRO A 242 7.41 11.95 9.71
N ARG A 243 6.65 12.92 10.23
CA ARG A 243 5.83 13.78 9.38
C ARG A 243 6.74 14.62 8.50
N THR A 244 6.63 14.52 7.20
CA THR A 244 7.09 15.57 6.29
C THR A 244 6.09 16.70 6.39
N ASN A 245 6.45 17.79 7.06
CA ASN A 245 5.68 19.02 6.93
C ASN A 245 5.80 19.48 5.47
N SER A 246 4.75 19.28 4.71
CA SER A 246 4.57 19.87 3.37
C SER A 246 3.90 21.24 3.52
#